data_03446ab503172737effd8c7605480f5c
#
_entry.id   03446ab503172737effd8c7605480f5c
#
_cell.length_a   1.000
_cell.length_b   1.000
_cell.length_c   1.000
_cell.angle_alpha   90.00
_cell.angle_beta   90.00
_cell.angle_gamma   90.00
#
_symmetry.space_group_name_H-M   'P 1'
#
loop_
_entity.id
_entity.type
_entity.pdbx_description
1 polymer ?
#
loop_
_entity_poly.entity_id
_entity_poly.type
_entity_poly.pdbx_seq_one_letter_code
_entity_poly.pdbx_strand_id
1 'polypeptide(L)'
;MALTAGPDVPLDARADDPATFRLVARRLLPLLFTCYIVAYLDRVNVGFAKLQMTGDLQWSDAVYGFGAGIFFLGYFLFEVPSNLILERVGARRWMARIMVTWGLVSGAFAFVDTIPWGPLPTWFGLSPDVFGFYALRLLLGVAEAGFFPGIILYLTYWFPRARLARTVAWFMTAIAVANVIGAPLSGALMQGFDGSGGWAGWRWLFVIEAAPSVVLGLVLLRVLPDAPADAAWLSPAQRAHVTDRVRAEAEHTSTARTAHSVRAAFAEPRTWALAFVYLAGTVSLYGVNFWMPTIIQELGISSTDYLRVGLLTMIPWGVAGAVMVQVGAHSDRTGERRWHVACALLTTALGLALLTVVGTSPVPAMLALTLITCGVLSFLATFWAVPASFLRASAAAAGIAWINAVGNLGGHFGPDLIGRIRTATNSTALAFAAMAGVAVAGAVMLLLTTRRSASA
;
A
#
# COMPACT_ATOMS: atom_id res chain seq x y z
N MET A 1 -4.90 46.86 40.02
CA MET A 1 -6.00 46.62 39.08
C MET A 1 -5.81 45.18 38.57
N ALA A 2 -6.51 44.24 39.24
CA ALA A 2 -6.35 42.82 38.97
C ALA A 2 -7.20 42.43 37.78
N LEU A 3 -6.57 41.86 36.74
CA LEU A 3 -7.26 41.24 35.60
C LEU A 3 -7.85 39.91 36.09
N THR A 4 -9.15 39.87 36.23
CA THR A 4 -9.93 38.69 36.49
C THR A 4 -9.83 37.72 35.31
N ALA A 5 -9.20 36.56 35.51
CA ALA A 5 -9.28 35.45 34.61
C ALA A 5 -10.75 35.07 34.40
N GLY A 6 -11.22 35.07 33.18
CA GLY A 6 -12.55 34.56 32.84
C GLY A 6 -12.66 33.06 33.15
N PRO A 7 -13.87 32.53 33.34
CA PRO A 7 -14.06 31.15 33.75
C PRO A 7 -13.49 30.18 32.73
N ASP A 8 -12.66 29.26 33.17
CA ASP A 8 -12.20 28.07 32.43
C ASP A 8 -13.43 27.30 31.95
N VAL A 9 -13.80 27.48 30.72
CA VAL A 9 -14.84 26.66 30.07
C VAL A 9 -14.24 25.27 29.84
N PRO A 10 -14.82 24.21 30.41
CA PRO A 10 -14.34 22.85 30.20
C PRO A 10 -14.18 22.54 28.72
N LEU A 11 -13.12 21.86 28.32
CA LEU A 11 -12.79 21.48 26.94
C LEU A 11 -13.94 20.71 26.25
N ASP A 12 -14.79 20.01 27.01
CA ASP A 12 -16.01 19.36 26.54
C ASP A 12 -17.13 20.30 26.09
N ALA A 13 -17.09 21.57 26.51
CA ALA A 13 -18.14 22.55 26.18
C ALA A 13 -17.83 23.37 24.91
N ARG A 14 -16.64 23.26 24.32
CA ARG A 14 -16.39 23.80 22.97
C ARG A 14 -16.96 22.82 21.97
N ALA A 15 -18.20 23.03 21.58
CA ALA A 15 -18.95 22.20 20.64
C ALA A 15 -18.05 21.76 19.47
N ASP A 16 -17.92 20.43 19.29
CA ASP A 16 -17.28 19.85 18.11
C ASP A 16 -17.96 20.48 16.89
N ASP A 17 -17.23 21.25 16.08
CA ASP A 17 -17.81 21.85 14.87
C ASP A 17 -17.68 20.85 13.69
N PRO A 18 -18.73 20.03 13.48
CA PRO A 18 -18.72 19.03 12.42
C PRO A 18 -18.69 19.66 11.02
N ALA A 19 -19.10 20.94 10.88
CA ALA A 19 -19.11 21.64 9.61
C ALA A 19 -17.70 22.00 9.17
N THR A 20 -16.86 22.50 10.07
CA THR A 20 -15.46 22.80 9.79
C THR A 20 -14.67 21.53 9.39
N PHE A 21 -14.83 20.43 10.12
CA PHE A 21 -14.13 19.18 9.75
C PHE A 21 -14.67 18.56 8.44
N ARG A 22 -15.94 18.74 8.11
CA ARG A 22 -16.47 18.36 6.77
C ARG A 22 -15.86 19.20 5.66
N LEU A 23 -15.67 20.50 5.89
CA LEU A 23 -15.00 21.39 4.94
C LEU A 23 -13.54 20.95 4.70
N VAL A 24 -12.80 20.68 5.79
CA VAL A 24 -11.43 20.14 5.73
C VAL A 24 -11.39 18.84 4.92
N ALA A 25 -12.27 17.89 5.24
CA ALA A 25 -12.34 16.63 4.53
C ALA A 25 -12.61 16.81 3.03
N ARG A 26 -13.58 17.65 2.66
CA ARG A 26 -13.92 17.93 1.25
C ARG A 26 -12.79 18.60 0.47
N ARG A 27 -11.93 19.36 1.13
CA ARG A 27 -10.82 20.06 0.49
C ARG A 27 -9.56 19.21 0.34
N LEU A 28 -9.24 18.38 1.34
CA LEU A 28 -7.98 17.63 1.37
C LEU A 28 -8.13 16.19 0.86
N LEU A 29 -9.18 15.47 1.29
CA LEU A 29 -9.25 14.04 1.03
C LEU A 29 -9.39 13.66 -0.45
N PRO A 30 -10.16 14.34 -1.30
CA PRO A 30 -10.24 13.97 -2.71
C PRO A 30 -8.88 14.04 -3.42
N LEU A 31 -8.12 15.11 -3.17
CA LEU A 31 -6.79 15.28 -3.77
C LEU A 31 -5.82 14.19 -3.29
N LEU A 32 -5.73 13.97 -1.97
CA LEU A 32 -4.84 12.96 -1.41
C LEU A 32 -5.25 11.54 -1.83
N PHE A 33 -6.55 11.27 -1.92
CA PHE A 33 -7.08 9.99 -2.39
C PHE A 33 -6.71 9.73 -3.86
N THR A 34 -6.86 10.74 -4.71
CA THR A 34 -6.44 10.66 -6.11
C THR A 34 -4.93 10.43 -6.22
N CYS A 35 -4.13 11.15 -5.43
CA CYS A 35 -2.68 10.93 -5.37
C CYS A 35 -2.35 9.48 -4.97
N TYR A 36 -3.08 8.91 -4.02
CA TYR A 36 -2.82 7.53 -3.58
C TYR A 36 -3.28 6.48 -4.61
N ILE A 37 -4.40 6.74 -5.32
CA ILE A 37 -4.80 5.88 -6.46
C ILE A 37 -3.70 5.86 -7.51
N VAL A 38 -3.22 7.02 -7.93
CA VAL A 38 -2.16 7.13 -8.95
C VAL A 38 -0.86 6.49 -8.47
N ALA A 39 -0.51 6.66 -7.18
CA ALA A 39 0.61 5.96 -6.57
C ALA A 39 0.49 4.44 -6.70
N TYR A 40 -0.70 3.93 -6.40
CA TYR A 40 -0.92 2.49 -6.43
C TYR A 40 -0.95 1.95 -7.87
N LEU A 41 -1.41 2.73 -8.85
CA LEU A 41 -1.33 2.40 -10.28
C LEU A 41 0.13 2.21 -10.72
N ASP A 42 0.98 3.21 -10.47
CA ASP A 42 2.41 3.17 -10.81
C ASP A 42 3.17 2.01 -10.12
N ARG A 43 2.68 1.58 -8.96
CA ARG A 43 3.27 0.43 -8.24
C ARG A 43 2.95 -0.89 -8.92
N VAL A 44 1.73 -1.07 -9.42
CA VAL A 44 1.22 -2.36 -9.90
C VAL A 44 1.21 -2.53 -11.41
N ASN A 45 1.39 -1.45 -12.18
CA ASN A 45 1.39 -1.47 -13.65
C ASN A 45 2.43 -2.42 -14.24
N VAL A 46 3.55 -2.65 -13.54
CA VAL A 46 4.57 -3.61 -13.94
C VAL A 46 4.01 -5.04 -14.08
N GLY A 47 2.91 -5.37 -13.37
CA GLY A 47 2.22 -6.64 -13.54
C GLY A 47 1.55 -6.79 -14.91
N PHE A 48 1.02 -5.70 -15.45
CA PHE A 48 0.50 -5.64 -16.84
C PHE A 48 1.64 -5.57 -17.85
N ALA A 49 2.62 -4.69 -17.63
CA ALA A 49 3.80 -4.58 -18.50
C ALA A 49 4.47 -5.94 -18.73
N LYS A 50 4.53 -6.80 -17.70
CA LYS A 50 5.07 -8.16 -17.78
C LYS A 50 4.53 -8.96 -18.96
N LEU A 51 3.24 -8.83 -19.26
CA LEU A 51 2.57 -9.61 -20.30
C LEU A 51 3.24 -9.48 -21.70
N GLN A 52 3.93 -8.38 -21.95
CA GLN A 52 4.67 -8.12 -23.18
C GLN A 52 6.17 -7.92 -22.93
N MET A 53 6.55 -7.13 -21.90
CA MET A 53 7.91 -6.72 -21.61
C MET A 53 8.88 -7.91 -21.42
N THR A 54 8.44 -8.98 -20.70
CA THR A 54 9.31 -10.16 -20.49
C THR A 54 9.60 -10.92 -21.78
N GLY A 55 8.67 -10.95 -22.73
CA GLY A 55 8.87 -11.52 -24.06
C GLY A 55 9.79 -10.66 -24.90
N ASP A 56 9.58 -9.34 -24.95
CA ASP A 56 10.38 -8.39 -25.73
C ASP A 56 11.85 -8.35 -25.27
N LEU A 57 12.08 -8.40 -23.94
CA LEU A 57 13.40 -8.31 -23.33
C LEU A 57 14.01 -9.68 -22.99
N GLN A 58 13.33 -10.77 -23.35
CA GLN A 58 13.77 -12.15 -23.12
C GLN A 58 14.12 -12.44 -21.65
N TRP A 59 13.32 -11.88 -20.72
CA TRP A 59 13.52 -12.09 -19.28
C TRP A 59 12.83 -13.37 -18.78
N SER A 60 13.50 -14.05 -17.86
CA SER A 60 12.89 -15.13 -17.12
C SER A 60 11.88 -14.61 -16.09
N ASP A 61 10.96 -15.48 -15.65
CA ASP A 61 10.04 -15.18 -14.57
C ASP A 61 10.76 -14.87 -13.25
N ALA A 62 11.96 -15.42 -13.00
CA ALA A 62 12.79 -15.09 -11.86
C ALA A 62 13.30 -13.64 -11.91
N VAL A 63 13.75 -13.16 -13.09
CA VAL A 63 14.17 -11.77 -13.28
C VAL A 63 13.01 -10.84 -12.97
N TYR A 64 11.84 -11.11 -13.53
CA TYR A 64 10.65 -10.31 -13.26
C TYR A 64 10.26 -10.34 -11.76
N GLY A 65 10.16 -11.50 -11.16
CA GLY A 65 9.73 -11.66 -9.77
C GLY A 65 10.65 -10.94 -8.77
N PHE A 66 11.96 -11.08 -8.93
CA PHE A 66 12.95 -10.35 -8.13
C PHE A 66 12.86 -8.84 -8.36
N GLY A 67 12.79 -8.39 -9.62
CA GLY A 67 12.66 -6.98 -9.95
C GLY A 67 11.36 -6.36 -9.44
N ALA A 68 10.23 -7.06 -9.55
CA ALA A 68 8.97 -6.59 -8.97
C ALA A 68 9.09 -6.40 -7.44
N GLY A 69 9.79 -7.33 -6.78
CA GLY A 69 9.98 -7.33 -5.33
C GLY A 69 11.01 -6.35 -4.80
N ILE A 70 12.11 -6.05 -5.52
CA ILE A 70 13.21 -5.19 -5.03
C ILE A 70 12.76 -3.77 -4.69
N PHE A 71 11.67 -3.30 -5.26
CA PHE A 71 10.98 -2.07 -4.90
C PHE A 71 10.77 -1.97 -3.37
N PHE A 72 10.31 -3.04 -2.74
CA PHE A 72 10.00 -3.03 -1.31
C PHE A 72 11.23 -2.95 -0.42
N LEU A 73 12.40 -3.35 -0.92
CA LEU A 73 13.68 -3.13 -0.20
C LEU A 73 14.02 -1.64 -0.16
N GLY A 74 13.90 -0.93 -1.29
CA GLY A 74 14.07 0.51 -1.34
C GLY A 74 13.07 1.25 -0.46
N TYR A 75 11.80 0.84 -0.54
CA TYR A 75 10.72 1.39 0.29
C TYR A 75 11.00 1.20 1.78
N PHE A 76 11.35 0.00 2.21
CA PHE A 76 11.68 -0.34 3.60
C PHE A 76 12.83 0.51 4.16
N LEU A 77 13.93 0.62 3.42
CA LEU A 77 15.12 1.35 3.88
C LEU A 77 14.88 2.86 4.03
N PHE A 78 14.04 3.44 3.17
CA PHE A 78 13.85 4.88 3.12
C PHE A 78 12.52 5.38 3.71
N GLU A 79 11.62 4.50 4.16
CA GLU A 79 10.34 4.89 4.76
C GLU A 79 10.52 5.80 5.98
N VAL A 80 11.37 5.41 6.94
CA VAL A 80 11.62 6.21 8.15
C VAL A 80 12.38 7.51 7.84
N PRO A 81 13.52 7.48 7.10
CA PRO A 81 14.21 8.71 6.71
C PRO A 81 13.32 9.71 5.98
N SER A 82 12.46 9.22 5.07
CA SER A 82 11.54 10.07 4.31
C SER A 82 10.54 10.80 5.20
N ASN A 83 9.96 10.12 6.19
CA ASN A 83 9.03 10.73 7.12
C ASN A 83 9.69 11.77 8.04
N LEU A 84 10.93 11.52 8.49
CA LEU A 84 11.71 12.51 9.26
C LEU A 84 12.00 13.78 8.43
N ILE A 85 12.25 13.63 7.15
CA ILE A 85 12.45 14.78 6.25
C ILE A 85 11.12 15.51 6.04
N LEU A 86 10.00 14.80 5.89
CA LEU A 86 8.66 15.39 5.74
C LEU A 86 8.34 16.32 6.93
N GLU A 87 8.62 15.88 8.16
CA GLU A 87 8.40 16.70 9.36
C GLU A 87 9.23 18.00 9.35
N ARG A 88 10.44 18.01 8.76
CA ARG A 88 11.34 19.18 8.70
C ARG A 88 11.04 20.10 7.54
N VAL A 89 10.72 19.54 6.37
CA VAL A 89 10.58 20.30 5.10
C VAL A 89 9.14 20.78 4.89
N GLY A 90 8.17 20.13 5.54
CA GLY A 90 6.75 20.33 5.34
C GLY A 90 6.14 19.33 4.34
N ALA A 91 4.86 19.02 4.58
CA ALA A 91 4.14 18.00 3.84
C ALA A 91 3.98 18.35 2.35
N ARG A 92 3.64 19.61 2.06
CA ARG A 92 3.45 20.12 0.70
C ARG A 92 4.65 19.87 -0.20
N ARG A 93 5.83 20.34 0.23
CA ARG A 93 7.05 20.22 -0.56
C ARG A 93 7.52 18.78 -0.67
N TRP A 94 7.46 18.04 0.43
CA TRP A 94 7.99 16.68 0.46
C TRP A 94 7.13 15.68 -0.29
N MET A 95 5.80 15.72 -0.13
CA MET A 95 4.87 14.87 -0.90
C MET A 95 4.93 15.18 -2.40
N ALA A 96 5.01 16.46 -2.76
CA ALA A 96 5.18 16.85 -4.15
C ALA A 96 6.49 16.31 -4.74
N ARG A 97 7.61 16.42 -4.00
CA ARG A 97 8.90 15.83 -4.41
C ARG A 97 8.76 14.32 -4.61
N ILE A 98 8.14 13.61 -3.66
CA ILE A 98 7.88 12.19 -3.76
C ILE A 98 7.15 11.88 -5.08
N MET A 99 6.02 12.52 -5.34
CA MET A 99 5.20 12.25 -6.52
C MET A 99 5.92 12.57 -7.83
N VAL A 100 6.63 13.69 -7.91
CA VAL A 100 7.38 14.06 -9.11
C VAL A 100 8.53 13.08 -9.37
N THR A 101 9.34 12.79 -8.33
CA THR A 101 10.49 11.90 -8.51
C THR A 101 10.07 10.47 -8.83
N TRP A 102 9.06 9.95 -8.16
CA TRP A 102 8.58 8.61 -8.50
C TRP A 102 7.94 8.56 -9.89
N GLY A 103 7.12 9.56 -10.29
CA GLY A 103 6.55 9.62 -11.62
C GLY A 103 7.63 9.63 -12.72
N LEU A 104 8.70 10.41 -12.54
CA LEU A 104 9.84 10.40 -13.45
C LEU A 104 10.54 9.05 -13.53
N VAL A 105 10.75 8.39 -12.38
CA VAL A 105 11.36 7.05 -12.34
C VAL A 105 10.42 6.01 -12.95
N SER A 106 9.11 6.09 -12.69
CA SER A 106 8.10 5.22 -13.33
C SER A 106 8.11 5.37 -14.85
N GLY A 107 8.11 6.60 -15.36
CA GLY A 107 8.21 6.85 -16.80
C GLY A 107 9.53 6.35 -17.43
N ALA A 108 10.63 6.37 -16.67
CA ALA A 108 11.93 5.89 -17.14
C ALA A 108 11.96 4.38 -17.45
N PHE A 109 11.00 3.58 -16.93
CA PHE A 109 10.89 2.16 -17.29
C PHE A 109 10.66 1.95 -18.79
N ALA A 110 10.01 2.88 -19.47
CA ALA A 110 9.84 2.81 -20.93
C ALA A 110 11.18 2.72 -21.70
N PHE A 111 12.27 3.11 -21.06
CA PHE A 111 13.63 3.19 -21.61
C PHE A 111 14.61 2.25 -20.91
N VAL A 112 14.14 1.23 -20.21
CA VAL A 112 14.94 0.36 -19.33
C VAL A 112 16.13 -0.30 -20.03
N ASP A 113 15.98 -0.64 -21.30
CA ASP A 113 16.99 -1.26 -22.18
C ASP A 113 17.90 -0.27 -22.91
N THR A 114 17.57 1.03 -22.87
CA THR A 114 18.32 2.06 -23.62
C THR A 114 19.09 3.02 -22.71
N ILE A 115 18.84 2.99 -21.40
CA ILE A 115 19.56 3.83 -20.42
C ILE A 115 21.04 3.38 -20.37
N PRO A 116 22.00 4.28 -20.58
CA PRO A 116 23.43 3.95 -20.54
C PRO A 116 23.93 3.81 -19.11
N TRP A 117 23.95 2.61 -18.57
CA TRP A 117 24.40 2.31 -17.20
C TRP A 117 25.93 2.25 -17.04
N GLY A 118 26.70 2.42 -18.12
CA GLY A 118 28.16 2.32 -18.11
C GLY A 118 28.63 0.91 -17.67
N PRO A 119 29.67 0.80 -16.84
CA PRO A 119 30.21 -0.50 -16.41
C PRO A 119 29.40 -1.15 -15.27
N LEU A 120 28.39 -0.48 -14.69
CA LEU A 120 27.66 -0.99 -13.53
C LEU A 120 27.05 -2.38 -13.73
N PRO A 121 26.36 -2.69 -14.85
CA PRO A 121 25.81 -4.02 -15.04
C PRO A 121 26.84 -5.14 -14.96
N THR A 122 28.02 -4.93 -15.53
CA THR A 122 29.10 -5.94 -15.56
C THR A 122 29.66 -6.21 -14.18
N TRP A 123 29.69 -5.22 -13.28
CA TRP A 123 30.14 -5.42 -11.89
C TRP A 123 29.22 -6.36 -11.10
N PHE A 124 27.94 -6.41 -11.48
CA PHE A 124 26.94 -7.30 -10.87
C PHE A 124 26.71 -8.59 -11.67
N GLY A 125 27.40 -8.78 -12.80
CA GLY A 125 27.17 -9.93 -13.68
C GLY A 125 25.79 -9.97 -14.33
N LEU A 126 25.21 -8.80 -14.58
CA LEU A 126 23.87 -8.63 -15.15
C LEU A 126 23.96 -8.04 -16.56
N SER A 127 22.95 -8.31 -17.39
CA SER A 127 22.73 -7.55 -18.63
C SER A 127 22.29 -6.12 -18.32
N PRO A 128 22.55 -5.14 -19.21
CA PRO A 128 22.19 -3.73 -18.96
C PRO A 128 20.70 -3.49 -18.69
N ASP A 129 19.83 -4.21 -19.37
CA ASP A 129 18.37 -4.15 -19.26
C ASP A 129 17.87 -4.73 -17.92
N VAL A 130 18.39 -5.88 -17.49
CA VAL A 130 18.08 -6.50 -16.19
C VAL A 130 18.58 -5.61 -15.04
N PHE A 131 19.83 -5.09 -15.16
CA PHE A 131 20.35 -4.15 -14.18
C PHE A 131 19.48 -2.89 -14.12
N GLY A 132 19.11 -2.34 -15.28
CA GLY A 132 18.22 -1.18 -15.40
C GLY A 132 16.88 -1.42 -14.71
N PHE A 133 16.27 -2.57 -14.94
CA PHE A 133 15.03 -2.95 -14.29
C PHE A 133 15.15 -2.98 -12.75
N TYR A 134 16.17 -3.65 -12.23
CA TYR A 134 16.39 -3.72 -10.79
C TYR A 134 16.71 -2.35 -10.18
N ALA A 135 17.56 -1.56 -10.83
CA ALA A 135 17.93 -0.22 -10.39
C ALA A 135 16.72 0.71 -10.37
N LEU A 136 15.92 0.75 -11.44
CA LEU A 136 14.73 1.58 -11.51
C LEU A 136 13.66 1.13 -10.47
N ARG A 137 13.46 -0.19 -10.27
CA ARG A 137 12.53 -0.70 -9.25
C ARG A 137 12.98 -0.33 -7.83
N LEU A 138 14.28 -0.44 -7.52
CA LEU A 138 14.83 -0.01 -6.24
C LEU A 138 14.67 1.50 -6.05
N LEU A 139 15.03 2.30 -7.06
CA LEU A 139 14.90 3.76 -7.05
C LEU A 139 13.43 4.20 -6.91
N LEU A 140 12.51 3.50 -7.57
CA LEU A 140 11.07 3.75 -7.43
C LEU A 140 10.63 3.53 -5.98
N GLY A 141 11.08 2.45 -5.33
CA GLY A 141 10.84 2.19 -3.92
C GLY A 141 11.38 3.29 -3.01
N VAL A 142 12.62 3.75 -3.26
CA VAL A 142 13.23 4.88 -2.54
C VAL A 142 12.45 6.18 -2.77
N ALA A 143 12.03 6.45 -4.00
CA ALA A 143 11.31 7.67 -4.36
C ALA A 143 9.91 7.72 -3.71
N GLU A 144 9.19 6.60 -3.69
CA GLU A 144 7.84 6.48 -3.13
C GLU A 144 7.85 6.33 -1.60
N ALA A 145 8.99 5.95 -1.01
CA ALA A 145 9.10 5.70 0.42
C ALA A 145 8.60 6.89 1.26
N GLY A 146 7.75 6.58 2.24
CA GLY A 146 7.18 7.59 3.13
C GLY A 146 5.94 8.30 2.59
N PHE A 147 5.45 8.00 1.38
CA PHE A 147 4.27 8.68 0.85
C PHE A 147 3.00 8.35 1.67
N PHE A 148 2.67 7.07 1.82
CA PHE A 148 1.49 6.66 2.58
C PHE A 148 1.58 7.03 4.07
N PRO A 149 2.65 6.67 4.82
CA PRO A 149 2.76 7.11 6.21
C PRO A 149 2.86 8.63 6.33
N GLY A 150 3.42 9.32 5.35
CA GLY A 150 3.44 10.78 5.27
C GLY A 150 2.04 11.39 5.14
N ILE A 151 1.15 10.78 4.34
CA ILE A 151 -0.27 11.19 4.27
C ILE A 151 -0.93 11.00 5.64
N ILE A 152 -0.72 9.86 6.30
CA ILE A 152 -1.29 9.59 7.62
C ILE A 152 -0.79 10.63 8.63
N LEU A 153 0.52 10.90 8.65
CA LEU A 153 1.12 11.93 9.49
C LEU A 153 0.51 13.31 9.20
N TYR A 154 0.41 13.70 7.93
CA TYR A 154 -0.23 14.95 7.53
C TYR A 154 -1.67 15.07 8.01
N LEU A 155 -2.46 13.99 7.88
CA LEU A 155 -3.84 13.99 8.34
C LEU A 155 -3.97 14.13 9.87
N THR A 156 -2.94 13.77 10.66
CA THR A 156 -2.93 14.03 12.11
C THR A 156 -2.88 15.50 12.45
N TYR A 157 -2.41 16.37 11.55
CA TYR A 157 -2.42 17.81 11.75
C TYR A 157 -3.80 18.45 11.53
N TRP A 158 -4.74 17.72 10.93
CA TRP A 158 -6.05 18.21 10.51
C TRP A 158 -7.22 17.55 11.23
N PHE A 159 -7.06 16.34 11.70
CA PHE A 159 -8.15 15.55 12.27
C PHE A 159 -7.83 15.03 13.66
N PRO A 160 -8.79 15.18 14.61
CA PRO A 160 -8.73 14.50 15.88
C PRO A 160 -8.75 12.97 15.69
N ARG A 161 -8.21 12.21 16.65
CA ARG A 161 -8.03 10.74 16.57
C ARG A 161 -9.27 9.97 16.16
N ALA A 162 -10.42 10.32 16.76
CA ALA A 162 -11.69 9.66 16.49
C ALA A 162 -12.12 9.79 15.01
N ARG A 163 -11.81 10.93 14.38
CA ARG A 163 -12.09 11.18 12.95
C ARG A 163 -10.99 10.62 12.05
N LEU A 164 -9.74 10.68 12.49
CA LEU A 164 -8.58 10.17 11.76
C LEU A 164 -8.73 8.69 11.43
N ALA A 165 -9.12 7.86 12.42
CA ALA A 165 -9.30 6.42 12.20
C ALA A 165 -10.31 6.12 11.06
N ARG A 166 -11.44 6.82 11.04
CA ARG A 166 -12.45 6.70 9.96
C ARG A 166 -11.91 7.19 8.62
N THR A 167 -11.17 8.30 8.62
CA THR A 167 -10.55 8.86 7.41
C THR A 167 -9.54 7.90 6.80
N VAL A 168 -8.68 7.29 7.62
CA VAL A 168 -7.70 6.30 7.18
C VAL A 168 -8.38 5.04 6.65
N ALA A 169 -9.43 4.53 7.33
CA ALA A 169 -10.18 3.38 6.85
C ALA A 169 -10.81 3.64 5.46
N TRP A 170 -11.38 4.83 5.27
CA TRP A 170 -11.89 5.24 3.95
C TRP A 170 -10.75 5.34 2.92
N PHE A 171 -9.60 5.87 3.31
CA PHE A 171 -8.44 6.03 2.45
C PHE A 171 -7.90 4.67 1.95
N MET A 172 -7.97 3.62 2.77
CA MET A 172 -7.58 2.26 2.38
C MET A 172 -8.41 1.69 1.22
N THR A 173 -9.63 2.17 1.00
CA THR A 173 -10.45 1.75 -0.14
C THR A 173 -9.84 2.14 -1.49
N ALA A 174 -8.91 3.10 -1.50
CA ALA A 174 -8.18 3.50 -2.70
C ALA A 174 -7.41 2.33 -3.34
N ILE A 175 -6.96 1.35 -2.56
CA ILE A 175 -6.28 0.14 -3.08
C ILE A 175 -7.22 -0.65 -3.99
N ALA A 176 -8.46 -0.89 -3.55
CA ALA A 176 -9.46 -1.59 -4.36
C ALA A 176 -9.82 -0.77 -5.60
N VAL A 177 -10.08 0.54 -5.43
CA VAL A 177 -10.43 1.46 -6.51
C VAL A 177 -9.31 1.54 -7.55
N ALA A 178 -8.04 1.63 -7.12
CA ALA A 178 -6.89 1.67 -8.00
C ALA A 178 -6.78 0.41 -8.86
N ASN A 179 -6.99 -0.78 -8.28
CA ASN A 179 -6.95 -2.02 -9.06
C ASN A 179 -8.16 -2.17 -10.00
N VAL A 180 -9.35 -1.74 -9.56
CA VAL A 180 -10.57 -1.80 -10.40
C VAL A 180 -10.48 -0.87 -11.61
N ILE A 181 -9.92 0.32 -11.45
CA ILE A 181 -9.76 1.28 -12.55
C ILE A 181 -8.47 0.97 -13.33
N GLY A 182 -7.38 0.67 -12.62
CA GLY A 182 -6.05 0.51 -13.19
C GLY A 182 -5.94 -0.70 -14.10
N ALA A 183 -6.52 -1.83 -13.71
CA ALA A 183 -6.40 -3.03 -14.51
C ALA A 183 -6.99 -2.87 -15.94
N PRO A 184 -8.23 -2.40 -16.14
CA PRO A 184 -8.74 -2.11 -17.48
C PRO A 184 -7.96 -0.99 -18.19
N LEU A 185 -7.53 0.05 -17.46
CA LEU A 185 -6.76 1.15 -18.02
C LEU A 185 -5.43 0.67 -18.57
N SER A 186 -4.66 -0.09 -17.77
CA SER A 186 -3.38 -0.65 -18.20
C SER A 186 -3.54 -1.56 -19.42
N GLY A 187 -4.55 -2.43 -19.41
CA GLY A 187 -4.87 -3.29 -20.55
C GLY A 187 -5.24 -2.50 -21.81
N ALA A 188 -6.07 -1.46 -21.67
CA ALA A 188 -6.47 -0.59 -22.79
C ALA A 188 -5.29 0.20 -23.35
N LEU A 189 -4.40 0.73 -22.49
CA LEU A 189 -3.21 1.45 -22.92
C LEU A 189 -2.24 0.53 -23.68
N MET A 190 -1.96 -0.65 -23.13
CA MET A 190 -1.09 -1.61 -23.82
C MET A 190 -1.64 -2.03 -25.17
N GLN A 191 -2.94 -2.34 -25.26
CA GLN A 191 -3.55 -2.77 -26.52
C GLN A 191 -3.72 -1.64 -27.52
N GLY A 192 -4.13 -0.46 -27.05
CA GLY A 192 -4.45 0.68 -27.91
C GLY A 192 -3.22 1.40 -28.49
N PHE A 193 -2.10 1.35 -27.78
CA PHE A 193 -0.87 2.03 -28.20
C PHE A 193 0.22 1.08 -28.70
N ASP A 194 -0.04 -0.23 -28.74
CA ASP A 194 0.94 -1.20 -29.25
C ASP A 194 1.31 -0.90 -30.70
N GLY A 195 2.61 -0.84 -30.99
CA GLY A 195 3.15 -0.47 -32.29
C GLY A 195 3.13 1.03 -32.61
N SER A 196 2.46 1.85 -31.82
CA SER A 196 2.38 3.30 -32.05
C SER A 196 3.75 3.96 -31.89
N GLY A 197 4.19 4.69 -32.93
CA GLY A 197 5.52 5.29 -32.96
C GLY A 197 6.67 4.28 -32.95
N GLY A 198 6.42 3.01 -33.28
CA GLY A 198 7.40 1.92 -33.23
C GLY A 198 7.68 1.40 -31.82
N TRP A 199 6.87 1.77 -30.82
CA TRP A 199 7.01 1.33 -29.43
C TRP A 199 6.02 0.23 -29.08
N ALA A 200 6.46 -0.72 -28.27
CA ALA A 200 5.61 -1.72 -27.65
C ALA A 200 4.64 -1.08 -26.66
N GLY A 201 3.45 -1.67 -26.48
CA GLY A 201 2.39 -1.15 -25.62
C GLY A 201 2.80 -0.94 -24.17
N TRP A 202 3.68 -1.81 -23.62
CA TRP A 202 4.20 -1.68 -22.26
C TRP A 202 5.03 -0.40 -22.01
N ARG A 203 5.71 0.14 -23.06
CA ARG A 203 6.45 1.41 -22.93
C ARG A 203 5.48 2.58 -22.78
N TRP A 204 4.43 2.60 -23.60
CA TRP A 204 3.37 3.60 -23.49
C TRP A 204 2.64 3.54 -22.16
N LEU A 205 2.41 2.34 -21.63
CA LEU A 205 1.82 2.15 -20.30
C LEU A 205 2.59 2.93 -19.24
N PHE A 206 3.92 2.75 -19.14
CA PHE A 206 4.74 3.45 -18.16
C PHE A 206 4.74 4.97 -18.36
N VAL A 207 4.85 5.47 -19.59
CA VAL A 207 4.88 6.91 -19.85
C VAL A 207 3.53 7.57 -19.51
N ILE A 208 2.43 6.96 -19.93
CA ILE A 208 1.10 7.54 -19.77
C ILE A 208 0.65 7.48 -18.30
N GLU A 209 0.87 6.36 -17.60
CA GLU A 209 0.49 6.24 -16.19
C GLU A 209 1.39 7.05 -15.25
N ALA A 210 2.65 7.29 -15.62
CA ALA A 210 3.56 8.15 -14.85
C ALA A 210 3.20 9.65 -14.91
N ALA A 211 2.61 10.11 -16.01
CA ALA A 211 2.32 11.52 -16.22
C ALA A 211 1.38 12.12 -15.14
N PRO A 212 0.28 11.47 -14.73
CA PRO A 212 -0.56 11.93 -13.63
C PRO A 212 0.19 12.13 -12.31
N SER A 213 1.17 11.27 -11.99
CA SER A 213 2.00 11.40 -10.78
C SER A 213 2.77 12.70 -10.77
N VAL A 214 3.43 13.04 -11.89
CA VAL A 214 4.17 14.30 -12.03
C VAL A 214 3.22 15.51 -11.95
N VAL A 215 2.09 15.46 -12.67
CA VAL A 215 1.10 16.54 -12.68
C VAL A 215 0.53 16.77 -11.28
N LEU A 216 0.10 15.72 -10.58
CA LEU A 216 -0.43 15.82 -9.23
C LEU A 216 0.63 16.30 -8.24
N GLY A 217 1.89 15.90 -8.39
CA GLY A 217 2.99 16.43 -7.60
C GLY A 217 3.14 17.96 -7.74
N LEU A 218 3.03 18.48 -8.97
CA LEU A 218 3.04 19.92 -9.22
C LEU A 218 1.77 20.63 -8.68
N VAL A 219 0.61 19.97 -8.73
CA VAL A 219 -0.63 20.47 -8.12
C VAL A 219 -0.50 20.55 -6.61
N LEU A 220 0.08 19.54 -5.95
CA LEU A 220 0.31 19.55 -4.50
C LEU A 220 1.13 20.78 -4.06
N LEU A 221 2.17 21.15 -4.82
CA LEU A 221 2.98 22.34 -4.53
C LEU A 221 2.15 23.64 -4.47
N ARG A 222 1.04 23.70 -5.22
CA ARG A 222 0.20 24.90 -5.29
C ARG A 222 -1.01 24.87 -4.36
N VAL A 223 -1.55 23.69 -4.09
CA VAL A 223 -2.88 23.55 -3.49
C VAL A 223 -2.82 23.07 -2.04
N LEU A 224 -1.82 22.24 -1.68
CA LEU A 224 -1.76 21.61 -0.36
C LEU A 224 -1.20 22.61 0.68
N PRO A 225 -1.94 22.99 1.73
CA PRO A 225 -1.38 23.77 2.84
C PRO A 225 -0.57 22.84 3.78
N ASP A 226 0.52 23.33 4.38
CA ASP A 226 1.33 22.53 5.30
C ASP A 226 0.63 22.29 6.65
N ALA A 227 -0.12 23.29 7.13
CA ALA A 227 -0.84 23.25 8.41
C ALA A 227 -2.20 23.97 8.32
N PRO A 228 -3.09 23.80 9.30
CA PRO A 228 -4.36 24.54 9.36
C PRO A 228 -4.17 26.07 9.33
N ALA A 229 -3.08 26.58 9.91
CA ALA A 229 -2.75 28.02 9.90
C ALA A 229 -2.57 28.57 8.49
N ASP A 230 -2.06 27.77 7.55
CA ASP A 230 -1.76 28.14 6.16
C ASP A 230 -2.98 28.01 5.23
N ALA A 231 -4.10 27.47 5.72
CA ALA A 231 -5.28 27.21 4.92
C ALA A 231 -6.08 28.50 4.66
N ALA A 232 -5.84 29.15 3.52
CA ALA A 232 -6.54 30.38 3.13
C ALA A 232 -8.08 30.23 3.02
N TRP A 233 -8.56 29.01 2.80
CA TRP A 233 -9.98 28.67 2.67
C TRP A 233 -10.70 28.41 4.01
N LEU A 234 -10.00 28.47 5.15
CA LEU A 234 -10.59 28.48 6.50
C LEU A 234 -10.68 29.93 7.01
N SER A 235 -11.74 30.26 7.72
CA SER A 235 -11.82 31.50 8.48
C SER A 235 -10.82 31.49 9.66
N PRO A 236 -10.44 32.64 10.21
CA PRO A 236 -9.55 32.70 11.39
C PRO A 236 -10.07 31.86 12.57
N ALA A 237 -11.38 31.89 12.83
CA ALA A 237 -12.02 31.10 13.89
C ALA A 237 -11.94 29.59 13.61
N GLN A 238 -12.15 29.16 12.37
CA GLN A 238 -12.03 27.75 11.97
C GLN A 238 -10.59 27.25 12.08
N ARG A 239 -9.60 28.07 11.69
CA ARG A 239 -8.17 27.72 11.85
C ARG A 239 -7.82 27.49 13.31
N ALA A 240 -8.21 28.45 14.18
CA ALA A 240 -7.99 28.31 15.62
C ALA A 240 -8.66 27.06 16.17
N HIS A 241 -9.94 26.82 15.82
CA HIS A 241 -10.68 25.63 16.26
C HIS A 241 -9.98 24.31 15.89
N VAL A 242 -9.55 24.14 14.62
CA VAL A 242 -8.85 22.92 14.19
C VAL A 242 -7.51 22.77 14.93
N THR A 243 -6.72 23.85 15.01
CA THR A 243 -5.41 23.84 15.65
C THR A 243 -5.51 23.52 17.14
N ASP A 244 -6.41 24.19 17.86
CA ASP A 244 -6.59 24.00 19.30
C ASP A 244 -7.08 22.58 19.61
N ARG A 245 -8.01 22.05 18.80
CA ARG A 245 -8.54 20.70 19.01
C ARG A 245 -7.49 19.62 18.80
N VAL A 246 -6.69 19.72 17.74
CA VAL A 246 -5.60 18.77 17.46
C VAL A 246 -4.50 18.88 18.51
N ARG A 247 -4.16 20.11 18.92
CA ARG A 247 -3.13 20.38 19.95
C ARG A 247 -3.52 19.84 21.33
N ALA A 248 -4.76 20.05 21.77
CA ALA A 248 -5.25 19.54 23.02
C ALA A 248 -5.13 18.01 23.11
N GLU A 249 -5.46 17.29 22.02
CA GLU A 249 -5.28 15.83 21.99
C GLU A 249 -3.80 15.41 21.95
N ALA A 250 -2.92 16.18 21.31
CA ALA A 250 -1.50 15.91 21.28
C ALA A 250 -0.84 16.08 22.65
N GLU A 251 -1.23 17.10 23.42
CA GLU A 251 -0.72 17.37 24.75
C GLU A 251 -1.10 16.25 25.74
N HIS A 252 -2.34 15.76 25.70
CA HIS A 252 -2.76 14.61 26.50
C HIS A 252 -1.97 13.32 26.19
N THR A 253 -1.32 13.25 25.02
CA THR A 253 -0.55 12.08 24.60
C THR A 253 0.96 12.25 24.84
N SER A 254 1.49 13.48 24.89
CA SER A 254 2.93 13.74 25.00
C SER A 254 3.49 13.37 26.38
N THR A 255 2.68 13.42 27.43
CA THR A 255 3.06 12.98 28.78
C THR A 255 3.40 11.48 28.89
N ALA A 256 3.06 10.67 27.88
CA ALA A 256 3.37 9.25 27.80
C ALA A 256 4.60 8.91 26.91
N ARG A 257 5.21 9.87 26.27
CA ARG A 257 6.36 9.67 25.34
C ARG A 257 7.70 9.82 26.08
N THR A 258 8.19 8.75 26.68
CA THR A 258 9.59 8.68 27.13
C THR A 258 10.42 7.82 26.16
N ALA A 259 11.70 8.16 25.99
CA ALA A 259 12.66 7.54 25.08
C ALA A 259 12.90 6.03 25.25
N HIS A 260 12.30 5.41 26.27
CA HIS A 260 12.33 3.96 26.52
C HIS A 260 11.47 3.14 25.53
N SER A 261 10.70 3.78 24.65
CA SER A 261 9.65 3.13 23.86
C SER A 261 10.15 2.24 22.73
N VAL A 262 11.23 2.62 22.02
CA VAL A 262 11.71 1.89 20.83
C VAL A 262 12.31 0.53 21.25
N ARG A 263 13.24 0.53 22.21
CA ARG A 263 13.85 -0.71 22.71
C ARG A 263 12.80 -1.66 23.32
N ALA A 264 11.81 -1.12 24.01
CA ALA A 264 10.72 -1.90 24.58
C ALA A 264 9.83 -2.54 23.50
N ALA A 265 9.56 -1.83 22.41
CA ALA A 265 8.80 -2.37 21.27
C ALA A 265 9.53 -3.54 20.60
N PHE A 266 10.86 -3.44 20.44
CA PHE A 266 11.69 -4.52 19.89
C PHE A 266 11.85 -5.72 20.84
N ALA A 267 11.83 -5.49 22.15
CA ALA A 267 11.92 -6.54 23.16
C ALA A 267 10.61 -7.32 23.34
N GLU A 268 9.48 -6.79 22.87
CA GLU A 268 8.17 -7.42 23.01
C GLU A 268 7.96 -8.51 21.94
N PRO A 269 7.87 -9.82 22.32
CA PRO A 269 7.71 -10.91 21.35
C PRO A 269 6.44 -10.78 20.50
N ARG A 270 5.38 -10.17 21.04
CA ARG A 270 4.13 -9.94 20.31
C ARG A 270 4.31 -9.00 19.11
N THR A 271 5.24 -8.04 19.20
CA THR A 271 5.56 -7.16 18.08
C THR A 271 6.10 -7.96 16.89
N TRP A 272 6.99 -8.92 17.12
CA TRP A 272 7.54 -9.79 16.06
C TRP A 272 6.51 -10.78 15.52
N ALA A 273 5.68 -11.34 16.39
CA ALA A 273 4.58 -12.20 15.97
C ALA A 273 3.59 -11.46 15.07
N LEU A 274 3.21 -10.23 15.42
CA LEU A 274 2.33 -9.41 14.59
C LEU A 274 3.00 -8.92 13.32
N ALA A 275 4.32 -8.66 13.34
CA ALA A 275 5.09 -8.37 12.14
C ALA A 275 5.09 -9.56 11.16
N PHE A 276 5.24 -10.79 11.66
CA PHE A 276 5.11 -12.01 10.85
C PHE A 276 3.68 -12.17 10.30
N VAL A 277 2.65 -11.93 11.10
CA VAL A 277 1.24 -11.97 10.65
C VAL A 277 1.01 -10.97 9.50
N TYR A 278 1.53 -9.75 9.63
CA TYR A 278 1.40 -8.74 8.57
C TYR A 278 2.18 -9.13 7.31
N LEU A 279 3.40 -9.65 7.48
CA LEU A 279 4.20 -10.19 6.39
C LEU A 279 3.47 -11.32 5.65
N ALA A 280 2.81 -12.24 6.36
CA ALA A 280 2.06 -13.33 5.73
C ALA A 280 0.91 -12.83 4.84
N GLY A 281 0.20 -11.78 5.29
CA GLY A 281 -0.83 -11.12 4.47
C GLY A 281 -0.25 -10.41 3.26
N THR A 282 0.84 -9.68 3.41
CA THR A 282 1.46 -8.89 2.33
C THR A 282 2.20 -9.74 1.30
N VAL A 283 2.79 -10.88 1.68
CA VAL A 283 3.31 -11.90 0.73
C VAL A 283 2.20 -12.31 -0.24
N SER A 284 1.02 -12.62 0.28
CA SER A 284 -0.13 -13.03 -0.53
C SER A 284 -0.66 -11.87 -1.37
N LEU A 285 -0.79 -10.67 -0.78
CA LEU A 285 -1.26 -9.48 -1.47
C LEU A 285 -0.42 -9.16 -2.71
N TYR A 286 0.87 -8.97 -2.52
CA TYR A 286 1.74 -8.53 -3.61
C TYR A 286 2.14 -9.68 -4.54
N GLY A 287 2.28 -10.89 -4.03
CA GLY A 287 2.48 -12.06 -4.88
C GLY A 287 1.37 -12.19 -5.91
N VAL A 288 0.12 -12.18 -5.46
CA VAL A 288 -1.02 -12.30 -6.38
C VAL A 288 -1.21 -11.03 -7.21
N ASN A 289 -1.05 -9.84 -6.63
CA ASN A 289 -1.26 -8.58 -7.35
C ASN A 289 -0.36 -8.47 -8.59
N PHE A 290 0.94 -8.73 -8.46
CA PHE A 290 1.88 -8.63 -9.58
C PHE A 290 1.77 -9.78 -10.60
N TRP A 291 1.23 -10.93 -10.20
CA TRP A 291 1.12 -12.10 -11.08
C TRP A 291 -0.29 -12.31 -11.63
N MET A 292 -1.30 -11.62 -11.09
CA MET A 292 -2.71 -11.80 -11.48
C MET A 292 -2.95 -11.60 -12.99
N PRO A 293 -2.41 -10.56 -13.66
CA PRO A 293 -2.60 -10.42 -15.10
C PRO A 293 -2.07 -11.63 -15.88
N THR A 294 -0.89 -12.16 -15.50
CA THR A 294 -0.31 -13.37 -16.12
C THR A 294 -1.18 -14.60 -15.89
N ILE A 295 -1.63 -14.81 -14.64
CA ILE A 295 -2.51 -15.95 -14.30
C ILE A 295 -3.80 -15.89 -15.14
N ILE A 296 -4.41 -14.72 -15.26
CA ILE A 296 -5.65 -14.54 -16.02
C ILE A 296 -5.41 -14.73 -17.52
N GLN A 297 -4.30 -14.25 -18.06
CA GLN A 297 -3.96 -14.46 -19.47
C GLN A 297 -3.82 -15.95 -19.80
N GLU A 298 -3.23 -16.74 -18.90
CA GLU A 298 -3.07 -18.19 -19.03
C GLU A 298 -4.40 -18.99 -18.98
N LEU A 299 -5.51 -18.35 -18.64
CA LEU A 299 -6.86 -18.98 -18.71
C LEU A 299 -7.41 -19.09 -20.15
N GLY A 300 -6.56 -18.99 -21.16
CA GLY A 300 -6.93 -19.14 -22.56
C GLY A 300 -7.27 -17.82 -23.26
N ILE A 301 -6.77 -16.69 -22.73
CA ILE A 301 -6.90 -15.37 -23.38
C ILE A 301 -5.74 -15.19 -24.37
N SER A 302 -6.04 -14.62 -25.52
CA SER A 302 -5.00 -14.28 -26.51
C SER A 302 -3.91 -13.45 -25.89
N SER A 303 -2.65 -13.71 -26.27
CA SER A 303 -1.47 -12.99 -25.77
C SER A 303 -1.49 -11.49 -26.07
N THR A 304 -2.31 -11.02 -27.01
CA THR A 304 -2.47 -9.60 -27.40
C THR A 304 -3.76 -8.97 -26.89
N ASP A 305 -4.65 -9.73 -26.23
CA ASP A 305 -5.94 -9.20 -25.70
C ASP A 305 -5.77 -8.67 -24.26
N TYR A 306 -4.90 -7.66 -24.12
CA TYR A 306 -4.58 -7.07 -22.82
C TYR A 306 -5.78 -6.40 -22.15
N LEU A 307 -6.70 -5.81 -22.94
CA LEU A 307 -7.91 -5.20 -22.40
C LEU A 307 -8.80 -6.23 -21.72
N ARG A 308 -8.98 -7.40 -22.31
CA ARG A 308 -9.77 -8.49 -21.71
C ARG A 308 -9.13 -8.99 -20.42
N VAL A 309 -7.80 -9.12 -20.37
CA VAL A 309 -7.07 -9.43 -19.13
C VAL A 309 -7.37 -8.38 -18.07
N GLY A 310 -7.33 -7.10 -18.42
CA GLY A 310 -7.64 -5.99 -17.52
C GLY A 310 -9.07 -6.02 -16.98
N LEU A 311 -10.06 -6.24 -17.87
CA LEU A 311 -11.47 -6.33 -17.49
C LEU A 311 -11.75 -7.53 -16.56
N LEU A 312 -11.10 -8.66 -16.78
CA LEU A 312 -11.22 -9.81 -15.89
C LEU A 312 -10.49 -9.59 -14.56
N THR A 313 -9.32 -8.94 -14.58
CA THR A 313 -8.57 -8.58 -13.36
C THR A 313 -9.37 -7.67 -12.43
N MET A 314 -10.16 -6.75 -12.98
CA MET A 314 -11.00 -5.84 -12.20
C MET A 314 -12.05 -6.56 -11.34
N ILE A 315 -12.54 -7.74 -11.77
CA ILE A 315 -13.64 -8.46 -11.09
C ILE A 315 -13.25 -8.93 -9.67
N PRO A 316 -12.16 -9.69 -9.45
CA PRO A 316 -11.73 -10.06 -8.11
C PRO A 316 -11.54 -8.86 -7.17
N TRP A 317 -10.91 -7.78 -7.66
CA TRP A 317 -10.67 -6.58 -6.85
C TRP A 317 -11.95 -5.80 -6.54
N GLY A 318 -12.91 -5.75 -7.46
CA GLY A 318 -14.21 -5.10 -7.26
C GLY A 318 -15.03 -5.82 -6.19
N VAL A 319 -15.12 -7.15 -6.27
CA VAL A 319 -15.79 -7.97 -5.25
C VAL A 319 -15.07 -7.82 -3.90
N ALA A 320 -13.75 -7.88 -3.89
CA ALA A 320 -12.95 -7.75 -2.68
C ALA A 320 -13.12 -6.38 -2.01
N GLY A 321 -13.23 -5.30 -2.76
CA GLY A 321 -13.51 -3.96 -2.24
C GLY A 321 -14.86 -3.89 -1.50
N ALA A 322 -15.91 -4.50 -2.07
CA ALA A 322 -17.22 -4.57 -1.44
C ALA A 322 -17.20 -5.42 -0.16
N VAL A 323 -16.55 -6.59 -0.20
CA VAL A 323 -16.41 -7.49 0.95
C VAL A 323 -15.58 -6.85 2.06
N MET A 324 -14.49 -6.16 1.73
CA MET A 324 -13.64 -5.43 2.69
C MET A 324 -14.45 -4.47 3.55
N VAL A 325 -15.32 -3.66 2.91
CA VAL A 325 -16.16 -2.68 3.62
C VAL A 325 -17.14 -3.39 4.57
N GLN A 326 -17.75 -4.49 4.13
CA GLN A 326 -18.70 -5.26 4.94
C GLN A 326 -18.02 -5.93 6.13
N VAL A 327 -16.87 -6.58 5.90
CA VAL A 327 -16.09 -7.26 6.95
C VAL A 327 -15.56 -6.25 7.96
N GLY A 328 -15.04 -5.09 7.50
CA GLY A 328 -14.61 -4.01 8.38
C GLY A 328 -15.75 -3.49 9.25
N ALA A 329 -16.91 -3.19 8.65
CA ALA A 329 -18.08 -2.71 9.37
C ALA A 329 -18.63 -3.76 10.36
N HIS A 330 -18.59 -5.05 10.01
CA HIS A 330 -19.00 -6.12 10.92
C HIS A 330 -18.04 -6.25 12.11
N SER A 331 -16.73 -6.23 11.85
CA SER A 331 -15.70 -6.23 12.88
C SER A 331 -15.82 -5.02 13.83
N ASP A 332 -16.17 -3.84 13.30
CA ASP A 332 -16.39 -2.64 14.11
C ASP A 332 -17.62 -2.76 15.02
N ARG A 333 -18.73 -3.30 14.50
CA ARG A 333 -19.98 -3.47 15.28
C ARG A 333 -19.86 -4.52 16.37
N THR A 334 -19.14 -5.60 16.10
CA THR A 334 -18.99 -6.73 17.06
C THR A 334 -17.88 -6.49 18.06
N GLY A 335 -16.95 -5.55 17.78
CA GLY A 335 -15.71 -5.37 18.56
C GLY A 335 -14.74 -6.52 18.47
N GLU A 336 -15.08 -7.57 17.69
CA GLU A 336 -14.27 -8.76 17.51
C GLU A 336 -13.27 -8.53 16.37
N ARG A 337 -11.97 -8.63 16.65
CA ARG A 337 -10.89 -8.39 15.67
C ARG A 337 -10.13 -9.66 15.33
N ARG A 338 -9.92 -10.50 16.31
CA ARG A 338 -9.05 -11.67 16.23
C ARG A 338 -9.51 -12.65 15.16
N TRP A 339 -10.79 -13.04 15.19
CA TRP A 339 -11.34 -13.99 14.24
C TRP A 339 -11.53 -13.40 12.84
N HIS A 340 -11.84 -12.10 12.72
CA HIS A 340 -11.92 -11.45 11.43
C HIS A 340 -10.59 -11.51 10.67
N VAL A 341 -9.48 -11.19 11.37
CA VAL A 341 -8.14 -11.25 10.78
C VAL A 341 -7.74 -12.71 10.46
N ALA A 342 -8.00 -13.65 11.37
CA ALA A 342 -7.68 -15.06 11.14
C ALA A 342 -8.47 -15.65 9.97
N CYS A 343 -9.80 -15.43 9.91
CA CYS A 343 -10.64 -15.88 8.81
C CYS A 343 -10.23 -15.25 7.47
N ALA A 344 -9.84 -13.98 7.46
CA ALA A 344 -9.33 -13.32 6.26
C ALA A 344 -8.07 -14.01 5.71
N LEU A 345 -7.09 -14.32 6.57
CA LEU A 345 -5.89 -15.08 6.16
C LEU A 345 -6.22 -16.52 5.72
N LEU A 346 -7.15 -17.19 6.41
CA LEU A 346 -7.59 -18.53 6.01
C LEU A 346 -8.35 -18.54 4.69
N THR A 347 -9.16 -17.50 4.42
CA THR A 347 -9.82 -17.33 3.11
C THR A 347 -8.78 -17.13 2.01
N THR A 348 -7.74 -16.33 2.27
CA THR A 348 -6.60 -16.16 1.36
C THR A 348 -5.90 -17.48 1.11
N ALA A 349 -5.60 -18.24 2.17
CA ALA A 349 -4.95 -19.54 2.07
C ALA A 349 -5.79 -20.56 1.27
N LEU A 350 -7.10 -20.58 1.48
CA LEU A 350 -8.02 -21.41 0.71
C LEU A 350 -7.99 -21.08 -0.78
N GLY A 351 -8.07 -19.79 -1.13
CA GLY A 351 -7.99 -19.37 -2.53
C GLY A 351 -6.66 -19.74 -3.18
N LEU A 352 -5.53 -19.55 -2.47
CA LEU A 352 -4.19 -19.95 -2.92
C LEU A 352 -4.10 -21.48 -3.11
N ALA A 353 -4.62 -22.25 -2.16
CA ALA A 353 -4.66 -23.71 -2.28
C ALA A 353 -5.53 -24.17 -3.47
N LEU A 354 -6.66 -23.53 -3.70
CA LEU A 354 -7.49 -23.81 -4.87
C LEU A 354 -6.75 -23.55 -6.19
N LEU A 355 -5.96 -22.47 -6.30
CA LEU A 355 -5.16 -22.23 -7.50
C LEU A 355 -4.15 -23.33 -7.81
N THR A 356 -3.72 -24.13 -6.83
CA THR A 356 -2.80 -25.25 -7.07
C THR A 356 -3.46 -26.42 -7.80
N VAL A 357 -4.78 -26.55 -7.72
CA VAL A 357 -5.52 -27.72 -8.23
C VAL A 357 -6.48 -27.40 -9.38
N VAL A 358 -6.91 -26.13 -9.53
CA VAL A 358 -7.89 -25.78 -10.58
C VAL A 358 -7.27 -25.66 -11.98
N GLY A 359 -5.93 -25.63 -12.09
CA GLY A 359 -5.22 -25.50 -13.35
C GLY A 359 -5.64 -24.24 -14.13
N THR A 360 -5.82 -24.38 -15.45
CA THR A 360 -6.23 -23.31 -16.36
C THR A 360 -7.75 -23.22 -16.56
N SER A 361 -8.56 -23.85 -15.70
CA SER A 361 -10.02 -23.76 -15.78
C SER A 361 -10.49 -22.35 -15.41
N PRO A 362 -11.11 -21.56 -16.33
CA PRO A 362 -11.31 -20.13 -16.10
C PRO A 362 -12.20 -19.80 -14.90
N VAL A 363 -13.36 -20.45 -14.78
CA VAL A 363 -14.31 -20.12 -13.70
C VAL A 363 -13.77 -20.48 -12.32
N PRO A 364 -13.25 -21.70 -12.05
CA PRO A 364 -12.65 -22.02 -10.76
C PRO A 364 -11.45 -21.14 -10.42
N ALA A 365 -10.60 -20.80 -11.40
CA ALA A 365 -9.45 -19.94 -11.18
C ALA A 365 -9.89 -18.50 -10.79
N MET A 366 -10.88 -17.93 -11.48
CA MET A 366 -11.44 -16.62 -11.14
C MET A 366 -12.10 -16.61 -9.75
N LEU A 367 -12.76 -17.69 -9.34
CA LEU A 367 -13.29 -17.82 -7.97
C LEU A 367 -12.17 -17.89 -6.95
N ALA A 368 -11.11 -18.65 -7.21
CA ALA A 368 -9.94 -18.72 -6.33
C ALA A 368 -9.25 -17.36 -6.19
N LEU A 369 -9.02 -16.63 -7.30
CA LEU A 369 -8.48 -15.26 -7.28
C LEU A 369 -9.38 -14.31 -6.49
N THR A 370 -10.70 -14.45 -6.62
CA THR A 370 -11.67 -13.64 -5.86
C THR A 370 -11.58 -13.93 -4.36
N LEU A 371 -11.47 -15.21 -3.96
CA LEU A 371 -11.27 -15.57 -2.55
C LEU A 371 -9.97 -14.97 -1.99
N ILE A 372 -8.87 -15.05 -2.75
CA ILE A 372 -7.59 -14.47 -2.33
C ILE A 372 -7.74 -12.97 -2.11
N THR A 373 -8.28 -12.24 -3.09
CA THR A 373 -8.42 -10.78 -3.00
C THR A 373 -9.38 -10.36 -1.89
N CYS A 374 -10.50 -11.06 -1.70
CA CYS A 374 -11.41 -10.85 -0.58
C CYS A 374 -10.70 -11.05 0.77
N GLY A 375 -9.91 -12.11 0.89
CA GLY A 375 -9.15 -12.39 2.10
C GLY A 375 -8.13 -11.30 2.38
N VAL A 376 -7.26 -10.95 1.43
CA VAL A 376 -6.19 -9.96 1.66
C VAL A 376 -6.72 -8.56 1.93
N LEU A 377 -7.79 -8.10 1.25
CA LEU A 377 -8.37 -6.78 1.54
C LEU A 377 -9.10 -6.75 2.88
N SER A 378 -9.81 -7.82 3.24
CA SER A 378 -10.44 -7.95 4.57
C SER A 378 -9.39 -7.99 5.69
N PHE A 379 -8.26 -8.66 5.44
CA PHE A 379 -7.10 -8.65 6.33
C PHE A 379 -6.58 -7.23 6.55
N LEU A 380 -6.32 -6.47 5.49
CA LEU A 380 -5.84 -5.08 5.61
C LEU A 380 -6.81 -4.18 6.37
N ALA A 381 -8.11 -4.36 6.17
CA ALA A 381 -9.13 -3.55 6.85
C ALA A 381 -9.23 -3.83 8.35
N THR A 382 -8.93 -5.04 8.79
CA THR A 382 -9.16 -5.47 10.18
C THR A 382 -7.89 -5.59 11.01
N PHE A 383 -6.73 -5.81 10.37
CA PHE A 383 -5.46 -6.10 11.05
C PHE A 383 -5.00 -4.99 11.99
N TRP A 384 -5.03 -3.72 11.56
CA TRP A 384 -4.41 -2.62 12.30
C TRP A 384 -5.10 -2.32 13.65
N ALA A 385 -6.32 -2.78 13.85
CA ALA A 385 -6.99 -2.69 15.15
C ALA A 385 -6.38 -3.65 16.19
N VAL A 386 -5.69 -4.72 15.76
CA VAL A 386 -5.10 -5.72 16.66
C VAL A 386 -3.84 -5.17 17.37
N PRO A 387 -2.80 -4.67 16.67
CA PRO A 387 -1.64 -4.07 17.33
C PRO A 387 -2.01 -2.94 18.29
N ALA A 388 -2.99 -2.11 17.92
CA ALA A 388 -3.45 -0.98 18.72
C ALA A 388 -4.07 -1.42 20.08
N SER A 389 -4.61 -2.63 20.16
CA SER A 389 -5.21 -3.16 21.40
C SER A 389 -4.20 -3.81 22.37
N PHE A 390 -3.02 -4.19 21.89
CA PHE A 390 -2.02 -4.92 22.68
C PHE A 390 -0.79 -4.09 23.05
N LEU A 391 -0.40 -3.14 22.20
CA LEU A 391 0.79 -2.34 22.44
C LEU A 391 0.50 -1.23 23.45
N ARG A 392 1.33 -1.12 24.48
CA ARG A 392 1.24 -0.03 25.46
C ARG A 392 1.47 1.32 24.76
N ALA A 393 0.80 2.36 25.20
CA ALA A 393 0.82 3.67 24.57
C ALA A 393 2.24 4.20 24.25
N SER A 394 3.22 3.94 25.14
CA SER A 394 4.62 4.35 24.96
C SER A 394 5.39 3.57 23.89
N ALA A 395 5.02 2.31 23.62
CA ALA A 395 5.66 1.44 22.63
C ALA A 395 4.85 1.30 21.33
N ALA A 396 3.60 1.76 21.31
CA ALA A 396 2.66 1.52 20.22
C ALA A 396 3.16 2.12 18.87
N ALA A 397 3.63 3.36 18.86
CA ALA A 397 4.08 4.01 17.63
C ALA A 397 5.27 3.29 17.00
N ALA A 398 6.29 2.95 17.79
CA ALA A 398 7.47 2.23 17.32
C ALA A 398 7.13 0.79 16.91
N GLY A 399 6.28 0.10 17.67
CA GLY A 399 5.82 -1.25 17.34
C GLY A 399 5.00 -1.31 16.07
N ILE A 400 4.06 -0.38 15.86
CA ILE A 400 3.27 -0.27 14.63
C ILE A 400 4.17 0.03 13.42
N ALA A 401 5.11 0.96 13.54
CA ALA A 401 6.07 1.27 12.48
C ALA A 401 6.93 0.06 12.12
N TRP A 402 7.40 -0.71 13.13
CA TRP A 402 8.16 -1.92 12.89
C TRP A 402 7.35 -3.03 12.23
N ILE A 403 6.12 -3.28 12.71
CA ILE A 403 5.19 -4.24 12.09
C ILE A 403 4.95 -3.89 10.62
N ASN A 404 4.73 -2.60 10.32
CA ASN A 404 4.53 -2.13 8.95
C ASN A 404 5.78 -2.35 8.09
N ALA A 405 6.94 -1.94 8.58
CA ALA A 405 8.19 -2.02 7.84
C ALA A 405 8.56 -3.48 7.52
N VAL A 406 8.60 -4.36 8.53
CA VAL A 406 8.88 -5.80 8.35
C VAL A 406 7.80 -6.47 7.49
N GLY A 407 6.53 -6.14 7.75
CA GLY A 407 5.45 -6.72 6.98
C GLY A 407 5.49 -6.36 5.50
N ASN A 408 5.84 -5.12 5.15
CA ASN A 408 5.96 -4.69 3.74
C ASN A 408 7.06 -5.45 2.97
N LEU A 409 8.04 -6.07 3.64
CA LEU A 409 8.98 -6.97 2.99
C LEU A 409 8.31 -8.20 2.34
N GLY A 410 7.09 -8.54 2.74
CA GLY A 410 6.29 -9.55 2.03
C GLY A 410 6.06 -9.22 0.56
N GLY A 411 6.07 -7.94 0.21
CA GLY A 411 6.03 -7.47 -1.18
C GLY A 411 7.29 -7.81 -1.99
N HIS A 412 8.42 -8.04 -1.32
CA HIS A 412 9.61 -8.59 -1.96
C HIS A 412 9.50 -10.12 -2.09
N PHE A 413 9.17 -10.80 -1.01
CA PHE A 413 9.18 -12.27 -0.99
C PHE A 413 8.10 -12.91 -1.86
N GLY A 414 6.89 -12.35 -1.92
CA GLY A 414 5.78 -12.93 -2.67
C GLY A 414 6.06 -13.06 -4.18
N PRO A 415 6.32 -11.96 -4.89
CA PRO A 415 6.61 -12.00 -6.33
C PRO A 415 7.87 -12.78 -6.69
N ASP A 416 8.96 -12.64 -5.88
CA ASP A 416 10.22 -13.34 -6.11
C ASP A 416 10.06 -14.86 -5.94
N LEU A 417 9.31 -15.31 -4.93
CA LEU A 417 9.02 -16.74 -4.72
C LEU A 417 8.30 -17.34 -5.93
N ILE A 418 7.27 -16.66 -6.44
CA ILE A 418 6.54 -17.13 -7.63
C ILE A 418 7.48 -17.18 -8.84
N GLY A 419 8.26 -16.12 -9.06
CA GLY A 419 9.17 -16.04 -10.20
C GLY A 419 10.22 -17.14 -10.21
N ARG A 420 10.90 -17.39 -9.07
CA ARG A 420 11.92 -18.45 -8.95
C ARG A 420 11.35 -19.84 -9.13
N ILE A 421 10.23 -20.14 -8.46
CA ILE A 421 9.60 -21.47 -8.56
C ILE A 421 9.13 -21.71 -9.99
N ARG A 422 8.51 -20.72 -10.61
CA ARG A 422 8.02 -20.83 -11.98
C ARG A 422 9.15 -21.01 -12.98
N THR A 423 10.25 -20.30 -12.84
CA THR A 423 11.45 -20.52 -13.68
C THR A 423 12.04 -21.92 -13.52
N ALA A 424 12.01 -22.48 -12.31
CA ALA A 424 12.56 -23.80 -12.04
C ALA A 424 11.64 -24.95 -12.44
N THR A 425 10.31 -24.78 -12.38
CA THR A 425 9.33 -25.87 -12.48
C THR A 425 8.33 -25.71 -13.63
N ASN A 426 8.34 -24.56 -14.33
CA ASN A 426 7.31 -24.15 -15.27
C ASN A 426 5.88 -24.15 -14.68
N SER A 427 5.76 -24.04 -13.35
CA SER A 427 4.47 -24.07 -12.64
C SER A 427 4.47 -23.08 -11.47
N THR A 428 3.32 -22.47 -11.24
CA THR A 428 3.08 -21.62 -10.07
C THR A 428 2.52 -22.38 -8.87
N ALA A 429 2.12 -23.66 -9.05
CA ALA A 429 1.40 -24.42 -8.02
C ALA A 429 2.16 -24.53 -6.69
N LEU A 430 3.48 -24.86 -6.73
CA LEU A 430 4.29 -24.94 -5.51
C LEU A 430 4.45 -23.59 -4.82
N ALA A 431 4.53 -22.48 -5.59
CA ALA A 431 4.60 -21.13 -5.02
C ALA A 431 3.29 -20.79 -4.28
N PHE A 432 2.14 -21.08 -4.90
CA PHE A 432 0.84 -20.86 -4.26
C PHE A 432 0.63 -21.74 -3.03
N ALA A 433 1.08 -23.01 -3.07
CA ALA A 433 1.06 -23.88 -1.91
C ALA A 433 1.92 -23.35 -0.75
N ALA A 434 3.13 -22.86 -1.05
CA ALA A 434 4.00 -22.25 -0.05
C ALA A 434 3.38 -20.99 0.55
N MET A 435 2.82 -20.10 -0.29
CA MET A 435 2.13 -18.88 0.15
C MET A 435 0.88 -19.21 0.99
N ALA A 436 0.11 -20.25 0.62
CA ALA A 436 -1.01 -20.73 1.42
C ALA A 436 -0.54 -21.19 2.81
N GLY A 437 0.57 -21.93 2.87
CA GLY A 437 1.20 -22.33 4.15
C GLY A 437 1.61 -21.13 5.01
N VAL A 438 2.20 -20.10 4.40
CA VAL A 438 2.57 -18.85 5.09
C VAL A 438 1.31 -18.14 5.63
N ALA A 439 0.23 -18.06 4.84
CA ALA A 439 -1.03 -17.44 5.28
C ALA A 439 -1.68 -18.22 6.45
N VAL A 440 -1.68 -19.56 6.40
CA VAL A 440 -2.13 -20.40 7.52
C VAL A 440 -1.27 -20.19 8.77
N ALA A 441 0.08 -20.18 8.60
CA ALA A 441 0.99 -19.92 9.71
C ALA A 441 0.75 -18.54 10.32
N GLY A 442 0.46 -17.52 9.52
CA GLY A 442 0.05 -16.19 9.97
C GLY A 442 -1.24 -16.22 10.80
N ALA A 443 -2.27 -16.94 10.32
CA ALA A 443 -3.53 -17.08 11.05
C ALA A 443 -3.33 -17.80 12.40
N VAL A 444 -2.57 -18.89 12.42
CA VAL A 444 -2.23 -19.63 13.65
C VAL A 444 -1.44 -18.75 14.62
N MET A 445 -0.40 -18.05 14.14
CA MET A 445 0.42 -17.14 14.95
C MET A 445 -0.45 -16.04 15.59
N LEU A 446 -1.35 -15.44 14.82
CA LEU A 446 -2.31 -14.46 15.34
C LEU A 446 -3.15 -15.05 16.47
N LEU A 447 -3.75 -16.22 16.25
CA LEU A 447 -4.62 -16.88 17.22
C LEU A 447 -3.87 -17.27 18.49
N LEU A 448 -2.61 -17.65 18.42
CA LEU A 448 -1.76 -17.95 19.55
C LEU A 448 -1.40 -16.68 20.34
N THR A 449 -0.98 -15.63 19.62
CA THR A 449 -0.52 -14.36 20.20
C THR A 449 -1.65 -13.59 20.89
N THR A 450 -2.88 -13.70 20.37
CA THR A 450 -4.05 -12.97 20.85
C THR A 450 -4.95 -13.79 21.78
N ARG A 451 -4.51 -14.99 22.22
CA ARG A 451 -5.23 -15.74 23.27
C ARG A 451 -5.32 -14.85 24.52
N ARG A 452 -6.53 -14.60 25.02
CA ARG A 452 -6.71 -14.06 26.36
C ARG A 452 -6.04 -15.03 27.31
N SER A 453 -5.11 -14.58 28.15
CA SER A 453 -4.67 -15.36 29.31
C SER A 453 -5.92 -15.62 30.12
N ALA A 454 -6.43 -16.83 30.08
CA ALA A 454 -7.44 -17.32 30.98
C ALA A 454 -6.71 -17.60 32.30
N SER A 455 -6.35 -16.54 33.03
CA SER A 455 -5.94 -16.58 34.47
C SER A 455 -5.43 -15.20 34.90
N ALA A 456 -6.28 -14.38 35.43
CA ALA A 456 -6.00 -13.53 36.60
C ALA A 456 -7.35 -13.11 37.20
#